data_470412e77b2fea9b41ec72f04e67af63
#
_entry.id   470412e77b2fea9b41ec72f04e67af63
#
_cell.length_a   1.000
_cell.length_b   1.000
_cell.length_c   1.000
_cell.angle_alpha   90.00
_cell.angle_beta   90.00
_cell.angle_gamma   90.00
#
_symmetry.space_group_name_H-M   'P 1'
#
loop_
_entity.id
_entity.type
_entity.pdbx_description
1 polymer ?
#
loop_
_entity_poly.entity_id
_entity_poly.type
_entity_poly.pdbx_seq_one_letter_code
_entity_poly.pdbx_strand_id
1 'polypeptide(L)'
;ESIIQSKDRFSKSATRFITVRFGNVLGSQGSVVPLFKKQISDGGPVTVTHKDVTRFFMTINEAVALVLNATLEQYQASAGLRGCVSVLNMGASIKIDILAKQMIKLAGFAPNKEIKIVYTGLTKGEKLHESLYSKAEQKVEIGEKGFFLVKSKLSNRKDLIKKLDSLKNSYNYSNTSIK
;
A
#
# COMPACT_ATOMS: atom_id res chain seq x y z
N GLU A 1 6.12 9.60 -1.69
CA GLU A 1 5.00 10.41 -1.22
C GLU A 1 5.41 11.85 -0.89
N SER A 2 6.35 12.08 0.01
CA SER A 2 6.73 13.43 0.50
C SER A 2 7.02 14.44 -0.60
N ILE A 3 7.60 14.02 -1.73
CA ILE A 3 7.84 14.87 -2.90
C ILE A 3 6.52 15.36 -3.49
N ILE A 4 5.59 14.45 -3.74
CA ILE A 4 4.28 14.75 -4.33
C ILE A 4 3.45 15.62 -3.40
N GLN A 5 3.39 15.28 -2.12
CA GLN A 5 2.72 16.07 -1.09
C GLN A 5 3.27 17.50 -1.01
N SER A 6 4.61 17.66 -1.03
CA SER A 6 5.25 18.98 -1.01
C SER A 6 4.97 19.75 -2.31
N LYS A 7 4.95 19.07 -3.46
CA LYS A 7 4.58 19.67 -4.75
C LYS A 7 3.16 20.22 -4.70
N ASP A 8 2.19 19.45 -4.20
CA ASP A 8 0.80 19.92 -4.06
C ASP A 8 0.68 21.08 -3.07
N ARG A 9 1.33 20.97 -1.90
CA ARG A 9 1.22 21.95 -0.83
C ARG A 9 1.83 23.31 -1.16
N PHE A 10 2.97 23.32 -1.84
CA PHE A 10 3.72 24.55 -2.11
C PHE A 10 3.57 25.08 -3.53
N SER A 11 2.80 24.40 -4.39
CA SER A 11 2.50 24.88 -5.73
C SER A 11 1.50 26.03 -5.69
N LYS A 12 1.78 27.07 -6.47
CA LYS A 12 0.83 28.16 -6.76
C LYS A 12 -0.04 27.84 -8.00
N SER A 13 0.23 26.73 -8.68
CA SER A 13 -0.51 26.27 -9.86
C SER A 13 -1.92 25.79 -9.50
N ALA A 14 -2.83 25.88 -10.44
CA ALA A 14 -4.15 25.23 -10.36
C ALA A 14 -4.05 23.69 -10.35
N THR A 15 -2.95 23.14 -10.90
CA THR A 15 -2.70 21.69 -10.89
C THR A 15 -2.61 21.15 -9.47
N ARG A 16 -3.33 20.07 -9.21
CA ARG A 16 -3.30 19.34 -7.94
C ARG A 16 -2.50 18.05 -8.11
N PHE A 17 -1.75 17.70 -7.10
CA PHE A 17 -1.00 16.43 -7.01
C PHE A 17 -1.57 15.64 -5.85
N ILE A 18 -2.44 14.71 -6.14
CA ILE A 18 -3.22 13.96 -5.15
C ILE A 18 -2.54 12.63 -4.89
N THR A 19 -2.33 12.32 -3.62
CA THR A 19 -1.75 11.06 -3.16
C THR A 19 -2.84 10.22 -2.52
N VAL A 20 -2.94 8.96 -2.95
CA VAL A 20 -3.88 7.98 -2.40
C VAL A 20 -3.07 6.81 -1.84
N ARG A 21 -3.45 6.32 -0.67
CA ARG A 21 -2.82 5.18 0.00
C ARG A 21 -3.87 4.13 0.31
N PHE A 22 -3.66 2.91 -0.16
CA PHE A 22 -4.52 1.76 0.09
C PHE A 22 -3.68 0.48 0.18
N GLY A 23 -4.31 -0.62 0.65
CA GLY A 23 -3.66 -1.92 0.80
C GLY A 23 -3.60 -2.72 -0.49
N ASN A 24 -3.62 -4.04 -0.35
CA ASN A 24 -3.46 -4.95 -1.49
C ASN A 24 -4.74 -5.00 -2.33
N VAL A 25 -4.57 -5.02 -3.64
CA VAL A 25 -5.68 -5.20 -4.58
C VAL A 25 -5.75 -6.66 -5.02
N LEU A 26 -6.90 -7.30 -4.81
CA LEU A 26 -7.13 -8.70 -5.17
C LEU A 26 -6.96 -8.91 -6.68
N GLY A 27 -6.22 -9.98 -7.03
CA GLY A 27 -6.02 -10.35 -8.43
C GLY A 27 -5.02 -9.49 -9.20
N SER A 28 -4.35 -8.53 -8.55
CA SER A 28 -3.28 -7.78 -9.19
C SER A 28 -2.09 -8.68 -9.52
N GLN A 29 -1.38 -8.37 -10.62
CA GLN A 29 -0.24 -9.17 -11.08
C GLN A 29 0.86 -9.22 -10.01
N GLY A 30 1.38 -10.43 -9.74
CA GLY A 30 2.38 -10.65 -8.68
C GLY A 30 1.83 -10.65 -7.25
N SER A 31 0.49 -10.55 -7.07
CA SER A 31 -0.12 -10.61 -5.74
C SER A 31 -0.26 -12.04 -5.21
N VAL A 32 -0.57 -12.15 -3.91
CA VAL A 32 -0.67 -13.43 -3.19
C VAL A 32 -1.72 -14.39 -3.77
N VAL A 33 -2.83 -13.86 -4.30
CA VAL A 33 -3.92 -14.71 -4.84
C VAL A 33 -3.51 -15.46 -6.11
N PRO A 34 -2.95 -14.85 -7.16
CA PRO A 34 -2.37 -15.56 -8.29
C PRO A 34 -1.26 -16.55 -7.89
N LEU A 35 -0.40 -16.16 -6.93
CA LEU A 35 0.64 -17.04 -6.43
C LEU A 35 0.06 -18.33 -5.82
N PHE A 36 -0.91 -18.19 -4.91
CA PHE A 36 -1.56 -19.33 -4.27
C PHE A 36 -2.32 -20.20 -5.27
N LYS A 37 -3.03 -19.59 -6.24
CA LYS A 37 -3.69 -20.33 -7.30
C LYS A 37 -2.69 -21.23 -8.05
N LYS A 38 -1.55 -20.65 -8.44
CA LYS A 38 -0.49 -21.42 -9.13
C LYS A 38 0.05 -22.54 -8.25
N GLN A 39 0.43 -22.25 -7.00
CA GLN A 39 0.95 -23.24 -6.09
C GLN A 39 -0.04 -24.39 -5.82
N ILE A 40 -1.33 -24.11 -5.72
CA ILE A 40 -2.38 -25.12 -5.55
C ILE A 40 -2.50 -25.98 -6.82
N SER A 41 -2.50 -25.38 -8.01
CA SER A 41 -2.57 -26.12 -9.28
C SER A 41 -1.35 -27.03 -9.51
N ASP A 42 -0.20 -26.61 -8.99
CA ASP A 42 1.06 -27.38 -9.06
C ASP A 42 1.14 -28.50 -8.00
N GLY A 43 0.09 -28.69 -7.17
CA GLY A 43 0.04 -29.70 -6.08
C GLY A 43 0.64 -29.21 -4.76
N GLY A 44 0.97 -27.94 -4.63
CA GLY A 44 1.54 -27.33 -3.43
C GLY A 44 3.08 -27.43 -3.34
N PRO A 45 3.68 -27.06 -2.21
CA PRO A 45 3.04 -26.45 -1.06
C PRO A 45 2.64 -24.99 -1.30
N VAL A 46 1.63 -24.50 -0.55
CA VAL A 46 1.33 -23.08 -0.49
C VAL A 46 2.26 -22.41 0.53
N THR A 47 2.96 -21.36 0.11
CA THR A 47 3.95 -20.67 0.94
C THR A 47 3.37 -19.39 1.56
N VAL A 48 3.48 -19.26 2.88
CA VAL A 48 3.06 -18.09 3.65
C VAL A 48 4.25 -17.61 4.47
N THR A 49 4.51 -16.31 4.52
CA THR A 49 5.70 -15.79 5.21
C THR A 49 5.64 -15.96 6.73
N HIS A 50 4.45 -15.80 7.34
CA HIS A 50 4.25 -16.04 8.77
C HIS A 50 2.79 -16.36 9.08
N LYS A 51 2.52 -17.22 10.05
CA LYS A 51 1.15 -17.65 10.44
C LYS A 51 0.23 -16.49 10.86
N ASP A 52 0.78 -15.43 11.40
CA ASP A 52 0.04 -14.27 11.90
C ASP A 52 0.11 -13.05 10.98
N VAL A 53 0.74 -13.15 9.81
CA VAL A 53 0.82 -12.03 8.87
C VAL A 53 -0.58 -11.65 8.38
N THR A 54 -0.88 -10.36 8.46
CA THR A 54 -2.17 -9.82 7.99
C THR A 54 -1.96 -8.77 6.92
N ARG A 55 -2.91 -8.70 5.98
CA ARG A 55 -2.94 -7.68 4.91
C ARG A 55 -4.37 -7.16 4.74
N PHE A 56 -4.45 -5.92 4.29
CA PHE A 56 -5.71 -5.34 3.84
C PHE A 56 -5.93 -5.69 2.37
N PHE A 57 -7.17 -6.02 2.03
CA PHE A 57 -7.55 -6.36 0.66
C PHE A 57 -8.75 -5.54 0.19
N MET A 58 -8.77 -5.26 -1.10
CA MET A 58 -9.91 -4.69 -1.81
C MET A 58 -9.94 -5.21 -3.25
N THR A 59 -11.07 -5.07 -3.90
CA THR A 59 -11.20 -5.38 -5.32
C THR A 59 -10.66 -4.25 -6.19
N ILE A 60 -10.37 -4.53 -7.46
CA ILE A 60 -9.96 -3.50 -8.44
C ILE A 60 -11.03 -2.42 -8.58
N ASN A 61 -12.30 -2.81 -8.65
CA ASN A 61 -13.41 -1.86 -8.80
C ASN A 61 -13.54 -0.92 -7.59
N GLU A 62 -13.40 -1.45 -6.37
CA GLU A 62 -13.36 -0.63 -5.15
C GLU A 62 -12.18 0.34 -5.17
N ALA A 63 -10.98 -0.14 -5.52
CA ALA A 63 -9.79 0.70 -5.62
C ALA A 63 -9.99 1.85 -6.62
N VAL A 64 -10.50 1.56 -7.82
CA VAL A 64 -10.76 2.57 -8.86
C VAL A 64 -11.80 3.58 -8.39
N ALA A 65 -12.93 3.13 -7.86
CA ALA A 65 -14.00 4.01 -7.38
C ALA A 65 -13.50 4.94 -6.27
N LEU A 66 -12.73 4.41 -5.31
CA LEU A 66 -12.19 5.19 -4.20
C LEU A 66 -11.12 6.19 -4.66
N VAL A 67 -10.26 5.80 -5.63
CA VAL A 67 -9.28 6.73 -6.21
C VAL A 67 -9.97 7.90 -6.90
N LEU A 68 -11.01 7.65 -7.70
CA LEU A 68 -11.78 8.69 -8.37
C LEU A 68 -12.47 9.62 -7.37
N ASN A 69 -13.13 9.06 -6.35
CA ASN A 69 -13.79 9.84 -5.32
C ASN A 69 -12.80 10.67 -4.52
N ALA A 70 -11.66 10.07 -4.09
CA ALA A 70 -10.62 10.79 -3.37
C ALA A 70 -10.02 11.92 -4.20
N THR A 71 -9.90 11.73 -5.52
CA THR A 71 -9.41 12.75 -6.45
C THR A 71 -10.38 13.92 -6.54
N LEU A 72 -11.66 13.64 -6.74
CA LEU A 72 -12.71 14.66 -6.82
C LEU A 72 -12.77 15.51 -5.53
N GLU A 73 -12.81 14.84 -4.39
CA GLU A 73 -12.89 15.47 -3.09
C GLU A 73 -11.66 16.36 -2.78
N GLN A 74 -10.46 15.86 -3.02
CA GLN A 74 -9.26 16.66 -2.81
C GLN A 74 -9.13 17.80 -3.83
N TYR A 75 -9.64 17.64 -5.05
CA TYR A 75 -9.66 18.71 -6.02
C TYR A 75 -10.54 19.88 -5.58
N GLN A 76 -11.71 19.58 -5.02
CA GLN A 76 -12.67 20.55 -4.50
C GLN A 76 -12.30 21.08 -3.10
N ALA A 77 -11.38 20.42 -2.41
CA ALA A 77 -11.04 20.75 -1.03
C ALA A 77 -10.34 22.11 -0.90
N SER A 78 -10.50 22.73 0.26
CA SER A 78 -9.85 23.99 0.62
C SER A 78 -8.33 23.90 0.54
N ALA A 79 -7.68 25.05 0.36
CA ALA A 79 -6.21 25.16 0.30
C ALA A 79 -5.50 24.53 1.52
N GLY A 80 -6.15 24.51 2.70
CA GLY A 80 -5.61 23.92 3.93
C GLY A 80 -5.40 22.39 3.88
N LEU A 81 -6.05 21.71 2.92
CA LEU A 81 -5.94 20.26 2.72
C LEU A 81 -4.96 19.87 1.60
N ARG A 82 -4.28 20.83 0.99
CA ARG A 82 -3.22 20.53 0.04
C ARG A 82 -2.06 19.76 0.68
N GLY A 83 -1.56 18.77 -0.02
CA GLY A 83 -0.48 17.91 0.46
C GLY A 83 -0.91 16.85 1.48
N CYS A 84 -2.23 16.70 1.75
CA CYS A 84 -2.75 15.55 2.48
C CYS A 84 -2.74 14.30 1.61
N VAL A 85 -2.72 13.13 2.27
CA VAL A 85 -2.86 11.82 1.63
C VAL A 85 -4.27 11.30 1.90
N SER A 86 -4.97 10.87 0.86
CA SER A 86 -6.20 10.10 1.02
C SER A 86 -5.86 8.67 1.40
N VAL A 87 -6.30 8.24 2.55
CA VAL A 87 -6.13 6.86 3.03
C VAL A 87 -7.48 6.16 2.93
N LEU A 88 -7.53 5.10 2.15
CA LEU A 88 -8.76 4.37 1.92
C LEU A 88 -9.14 3.54 3.16
N ASN A 89 -10.44 3.51 3.48
CA ASN A 89 -10.95 2.68 4.55
C ASN A 89 -11.04 1.23 4.07
N MET A 90 -10.06 0.42 4.49
CA MET A 90 -9.89 -0.96 4.03
C MET A 90 -10.68 -1.98 4.88
N GLY A 91 -11.40 -1.52 5.90
CA GLY A 91 -12.05 -2.44 6.85
C GLY A 91 -11.06 -3.27 7.66
N ALA A 92 -11.41 -4.53 7.93
CA ALA A 92 -10.58 -5.44 8.72
C ALA A 92 -9.47 -6.08 7.86
N SER A 93 -8.28 -6.21 8.44
CA SER A 93 -7.20 -6.96 7.81
C SER A 93 -7.45 -8.47 7.87
N ILE A 94 -7.01 -9.20 6.86
CA ILE A 94 -7.19 -10.65 6.71
C ILE A 94 -5.87 -11.35 6.97
N LYS A 95 -5.88 -12.42 7.78
CA LYS A 95 -4.73 -13.31 7.93
C LYS A 95 -4.46 -14.06 6.63
N ILE A 96 -3.23 -14.00 6.14
CA ILE A 96 -2.84 -14.67 4.90
C ILE A 96 -2.92 -16.20 5.03
N ASP A 97 -2.68 -16.74 6.22
CA ASP A 97 -2.90 -18.15 6.51
C ASP A 97 -4.37 -18.59 6.33
N ILE A 98 -5.32 -17.76 6.75
CA ILE A 98 -6.76 -18.02 6.55
C ILE A 98 -7.10 -17.98 5.06
N LEU A 99 -6.59 -16.98 4.34
CA LEU A 99 -6.77 -16.86 2.89
C LEU A 99 -6.23 -18.11 2.16
N ALA A 100 -5.03 -18.58 2.51
CA ALA A 100 -4.43 -19.79 1.95
C ALA A 100 -5.34 -21.02 2.17
N LYS A 101 -5.79 -21.23 3.41
CA LYS A 101 -6.69 -22.33 3.75
C LYS A 101 -8.01 -22.28 2.99
N GLN A 102 -8.59 -21.10 2.85
CA GLN A 102 -9.83 -20.92 2.09
C GLN A 102 -9.63 -21.20 0.60
N MET A 103 -8.54 -20.73 0.01
CA MET A 103 -8.24 -20.98 -1.40
C MET A 103 -7.99 -22.46 -1.70
N ILE A 104 -7.29 -23.18 -0.81
CA ILE A 104 -7.09 -24.63 -0.94
C ILE A 104 -8.45 -25.36 -0.90
N LYS A 105 -9.34 -25.00 0.04
CA LYS A 105 -10.68 -25.58 0.14
C LYS A 105 -11.53 -25.28 -1.10
N LEU A 106 -11.49 -24.07 -1.62
CA LEU A 106 -12.24 -23.67 -2.82
C LEU A 106 -11.75 -24.42 -4.06
N ALA A 107 -10.48 -24.85 -4.07
CA ALA A 107 -9.92 -25.70 -5.14
C ALA A 107 -10.25 -27.18 -4.95
N GLY A 108 -11.02 -27.57 -3.94
CA GLY A 108 -11.47 -28.94 -3.67
C GLY A 108 -10.52 -29.78 -2.83
N PHE A 109 -9.46 -29.19 -2.26
CA PHE A 109 -8.45 -29.90 -1.47
C PHE A 109 -8.57 -29.66 0.04
N ALA A 110 -8.05 -30.61 0.82
CA ALA A 110 -7.98 -30.47 2.28
C ALA A 110 -6.65 -29.78 2.69
N PRO A 111 -6.71 -28.58 3.36
CA PRO A 111 -5.51 -27.90 3.83
C PRO A 111 -4.70 -28.76 4.81
N ASN A 112 -3.39 -28.77 4.64
CA ASN A 112 -2.40 -29.53 5.41
C ASN A 112 -2.50 -31.07 5.32
N LYS A 113 -3.53 -31.60 4.66
CA LYS A 113 -3.64 -33.03 4.34
C LYS A 113 -3.18 -33.29 2.91
N GLU A 114 -3.84 -32.69 1.95
CA GLU A 114 -3.54 -32.84 0.52
C GLU A 114 -2.59 -31.74 0.03
N ILE A 115 -2.86 -30.48 0.40
CA ILE A 115 -1.99 -29.34 0.09
C ILE A 115 -1.40 -28.78 1.40
N LYS A 116 -0.09 -28.89 1.57
CA LYS A 116 0.61 -28.36 2.73
C LYS A 116 0.75 -26.83 2.67
N ILE A 117 0.66 -26.17 3.83
CA ILE A 117 1.03 -24.77 3.99
C ILE A 117 2.39 -24.73 4.69
N VAL A 118 3.36 -24.04 4.07
CA VAL A 118 4.73 -23.91 4.58
C VAL A 118 4.99 -22.45 4.94
N TYR A 119 5.55 -22.22 6.14
CA TYR A 119 5.92 -20.89 6.60
C TYR A 119 7.40 -20.64 6.30
N THR A 120 7.67 -19.62 5.48
CA THR A 120 9.03 -19.33 4.96
C THR A 120 9.83 -18.34 5.81
N GLY A 121 9.20 -17.72 6.79
CA GLY A 121 9.75 -16.59 7.52
C GLY A 121 9.47 -15.25 6.84
N LEU A 122 9.42 -14.17 7.62
CA LEU A 122 9.26 -12.82 7.09
C LEU A 122 10.50 -12.41 6.29
N THR A 123 10.30 -11.80 5.15
CA THR A 123 11.40 -11.23 4.35
C THR A 123 11.91 -9.92 4.99
N LYS A 124 13.16 -9.54 4.65
CA LYS A 124 13.74 -8.29 5.17
C LYS A 124 12.87 -7.09 4.78
N GLY A 125 12.39 -6.36 5.77
CA GLY A 125 11.51 -5.19 5.59
C GLY A 125 10.02 -5.52 5.55
N GLU A 126 9.63 -6.80 5.53
CA GLU A 126 8.23 -7.19 5.60
C GLU A 126 7.68 -6.99 7.02
N LYS A 127 6.49 -6.39 7.12
CA LYS A 127 5.80 -6.19 8.41
C LYS A 127 4.81 -7.34 8.66
N LEU A 128 4.72 -7.77 9.91
CA LEU A 128 3.71 -8.75 10.33
C LEU A 128 2.29 -8.19 10.11
N HIS A 129 2.07 -6.94 10.51
CA HIS A 129 0.83 -6.20 10.31
C HIS A 129 1.12 -4.89 9.60
N GLU A 130 0.41 -4.62 8.51
CA GLU A 130 0.51 -3.35 7.81
C GLU A 130 -0.33 -2.29 8.50
N SER A 131 0.17 -1.05 8.46
CA SER A 131 -0.57 0.13 8.87
C SER A 131 -0.60 1.11 7.70
N LEU A 132 -1.78 1.60 7.36
CA LEU A 132 -1.98 2.53 6.25
C LEU A 132 -1.55 3.96 6.59
N TYR A 133 -1.39 4.27 7.87
CA TYR A 133 -0.85 5.54 8.33
C TYR A 133 -0.12 5.35 9.67
N SER A 134 0.77 6.26 10.00
CA SER A 134 1.58 6.20 11.22
C SER A 134 0.98 7.04 12.34
N LYS A 135 1.38 6.77 13.58
CA LYS A 135 1.00 7.59 14.76
C LYS A 135 1.47 9.05 14.67
N ALA A 136 2.47 9.34 13.85
CA ALA A 136 2.99 10.68 13.64
C ALA A 136 2.17 11.50 12.62
N GLU A 137 1.24 10.87 11.91
CA GLU A 137 0.35 11.51 10.96
C GLU A 137 -0.97 11.89 11.63
N GLN A 138 -1.43 13.09 11.37
CA GLN A 138 -2.70 13.57 11.90
C GLN A 138 -3.84 13.14 10.98
N LYS A 139 -4.79 12.37 11.50
CA LYS A 139 -6.01 12.02 10.80
C LYS A 139 -6.95 13.22 10.72
N VAL A 140 -7.51 13.47 9.54
CA VAL A 140 -8.51 14.50 9.27
C VAL A 140 -9.74 13.81 8.70
N GLU A 141 -10.84 13.86 9.45
CA GLU A 141 -12.11 13.30 9.00
C GLU A 141 -12.75 14.23 7.96
N ILE A 142 -13.27 13.65 6.89
CA ILE A 142 -13.95 14.36 5.79
C ILE A 142 -15.35 13.80 5.52
N GLY A 143 -15.97 13.22 6.53
CA GLY A 143 -17.28 12.58 6.45
C GLY A 143 -17.19 11.10 6.02
N GLU A 144 -18.35 10.48 5.82
CA GLU A 144 -18.45 9.06 5.44
C GLU A 144 -18.29 8.84 3.94
N LYS A 145 -17.05 8.96 3.42
CA LYS A 145 -16.74 8.87 1.99
C LYS A 145 -15.91 7.65 1.59
N GLY A 146 -15.79 6.66 2.48
CA GLY A 146 -14.98 5.47 2.25
C GLY A 146 -13.47 5.69 2.37
N PHE A 147 -13.02 6.90 2.71
CA PHE A 147 -11.63 7.25 2.97
C PHE A 147 -11.55 8.45 3.94
N PHE A 148 -10.37 8.67 4.49
CA PHE A 148 -10.04 9.83 5.33
C PHE A 148 -8.73 10.44 4.86
N LEU A 149 -8.47 11.67 5.25
CA LEU A 149 -7.21 12.32 4.94
C LEU A 149 -6.22 12.14 6.09
N VAL A 150 -4.94 12.04 5.77
CA VAL A 150 -3.86 12.16 6.73
C VAL A 150 -2.95 13.31 6.35
N LYS A 151 -2.59 14.09 7.36
CA LYS A 151 -1.66 15.21 7.23
C LYS A 151 -0.33 14.81 7.83
N SER A 152 0.67 14.65 6.97
CA SER A 152 2.04 14.36 7.40
C SER A 152 2.77 15.66 7.74
N LYS A 153 3.73 15.56 8.67
CA LYS A 153 4.68 16.66 8.93
C LYS A 153 5.67 16.71 7.76
N LEU A 154 5.39 17.56 6.80
CA LEU A 154 6.28 17.75 5.64
C LEU A 154 7.50 18.57 6.03
N SER A 155 8.67 18.15 5.53
CA SER A 155 9.85 19.01 5.55
C SER A 155 9.58 20.32 4.79
N ASN A 156 10.21 21.39 5.19
CA ASN A 156 10.14 22.60 4.40
C ASN A 156 10.76 22.36 2.99
N ARG A 157 10.40 23.20 2.02
CA ARG A 157 10.84 23.03 0.63
C ARG A 157 12.36 22.98 0.47
N LYS A 158 13.09 23.77 1.25
CA LYS A 158 14.57 23.84 1.17
C LYS A 158 15.20 22.53 1.64
N ASP A 159 14.72 21.97 2.76
CA ASP A 159 15.22 20.69 3.29
C ASP A 159 14.89 19.52 2.37
N LEU A 160 13.72 19.54 1.73
CA LEU A 160 13.35 18.53 0.76
C LEU A 160 14.28 18.55 -0.45
N ILE A 161 14.57 19.74 -1.00
CA ILE A 161 15.51 19.90 -2.13
C ILE A 161 16.88 19.37 -1.73
N LYS A 162 17.44 19.77 -0.58
CA LYS A 162 18.72 19.27 -0.10
C LYS A 162 18.79 17.74 -0.01
N LYS A 163 17.72 17.10 0.50
CA LYS A 163 17.64 15.64 0.57
C LYS A 163 17.59 15.00 -0.80
N LEU A 164 16.87 15.59 -1.75
CA LEU A 164 16.80 15.10 -3.13
C LEU A 164 18.15 15.22 -3.84
N ASP A 165 18.85 16.34 -3.66
CA ASP A 165 20.19 16.54 -4.24
C ASP A 165 21.19 15.54 -3.64
N SER A 166 21.12 15.29 -2.32
CA SER A 166 21.94 14.26 -1.67
C SER A 166 21.69 12.87 -2.24
N LEU A 167 20.42 12.49 -2.44
CA LEU A 167 20.06 11.20 -3.05
C LEU A 167 20.55 11.10 -4.51
N LYS A 168 20.40 12.17 -5.28
CA LYS A 168 20.88 12.22 -6.68
C LYS A 168 22.40 12.05 -6.75
N ASN A 169 23.13 12.70 -5.85
CA ASN A 169 24.58 12.60 -5.80
C ASN A 169 25.03 11.19 -5.39
N SER A 170 24.39 10.57 -4.39
CA SER A 170 24.70 9.18 -3.98
C SER A 170 24.42 8.17 -5.09
N TYR A 171 23.36 8.37 -5.89
CA TYR A 171 23.04 7.52 -7.03
C TYR A 171 24.10 7.64 -8.15
N ASN A 172 24.55 8.84 -8.44
CA ASN A 172 25.61 9.06 -9.44
C ASN A 172 26.96 8.46 -9.01
N TYR A 173 27.26 8.45 -7.69
CA TYR A 173 28.48 7.84 -7.16
C TYR A 173 28.48 6.30 -7.31
N SER A 174 27.34 5.65 -7.09
CA SER A 174 27.23 4.19 -7.23
C SER A 174 27.32 3.70 -8.67
N ASN A 175 26.92 4.52 -9.65
CA ASN A 175 27.00 4.17 -11.07
C ASN A 175 28.40 4.43 -11.70
N THR A 176 29.26 5.21 -11.05
CA THR A 176 30.66 5.44 -11.51
C THR A 176 31.61 4.34 -11.02
N SER A 177 31.19 3.51 -10.06
CA SER A 177 32.02 2.44 -9.49
C SER A 177 31.82 1.08 -10.19
N ILE A 178 31.01 1.03 -11.25
CA ILE A 178 30.79 -0.15 -12.09
C ILE A 178 31.33 0.19 -13.50
N LYS A 179 32.64 0.20 -13.62
CA LYS A 179 33.39 0.13 -14.89
C LYS A 179 34.52 -0.88 -14.74
#